data_be9c3bec266e969e8cc491605bc3ae41
#
_entry.id   be9c3bec266e969e8cc491605bc3ae41
#
_cell.length_a   1.000
_cell.length_b   1.000
_cell.length_c   1.000
_cell.angle_alpha   90.00
_cell.angle_beta   90.00
_cell.angle_gamma   90.00
#
_symmetry.space_group_name_H-M   'P 1'
#
loop_
_entity.id
_entity.type
_entity.pdbx_description
1 polymer ?
#
loop_
_entity_poly.entity_id
_entity_poly.type
_entity_poly.pdbx_seq_one_letter_code
_entity_poly.pdbx_strand_id
1 'polypeptide(L)'
;MFVLFGALLETAGGGKYFLDLAFAMVGKMRGGPAKAAILGSGMTGMISGSSIANTVTTGTFTIPIMKKTGFSKEKAGAIEVSSSVNGQIMPPVMGAAAFVMASFIGVTYFEVVKHAFLPAVISYIALFYIFICSFWSIIRNCRRGKIFFRFSICNGW
;
A
#
# COMPACT_ATOMS: atom_id res chain seq x y z
N MET A 1 19.52 9.06 -12.34
CA MET A 1 20.11 8.01 -11.48
C MET A 1 19.09 7.34 -10.58
N PHE A 2 18.30 8.06 -9.77
CA PHE A 2 17.35 7.48 -8.84
C PHE A 2 16.23 6.66 -9.51
N VAL A 3 15.62 7.18 -10.56
CA VAL A 3 14.57 6.49 -11.33
C VAL A 3 15.10 5.20 -11.99
N LEU A 4 16.35 5.25 -12.47
CA LEU A 4 17.00 4.10 -13.08
C LEU A 4 17.30 3.01 -12.03
N PHE A 5 17.73 3.40 -10.83
CA PHE A 5 17.93 2.48 -9.71
C PHE A 5 16.59 1.82 -9.27
N GLY A 6 15.53 2.62 -9.15
CA GLY A 6 14.20 2.11 -8.83
C GLY A 6 13.70 1.10 -9.87
N ALA A 7 13.83 1.42 -11.16
CA ALA A 7 13.45 0.53 -12.26
C ALA A 7 14.28 -0.76 -12.27
N LEU A 8 15.58 -0.67 -11.99
CA LEU A 8 16.45 -1.83 -11.94
C LEU A 8 16.08 -2.75 -10.75
N LEU A 9 15.74 -2.19 -9.61
CA LEU A 9 15.32 -2.92 -8.43
C LEU A 9 13.96 -3.61 -8.65
N GLU A 10 13.08 -2.96 -9.40
CA GLU A 10 11.77 -3.48 -9.78
C GLU A 10 11.91 -4.66 -10.77
N THR A 11 12.77 -4.53 -11.77
CA THR A 11 13.08 -5.62 -12.73
C THR A 11 13.81 -6.79 -12.08
N ALA A 12 14.61 -6.53 -11.04
CA ALA A 12 15.27 -7.56 -10.22
C ALA A 12 14.31 -8.34 -9.29
N GLY A 13 13.00 -7.98 -9.27
CA GLY A 13 12.00 -8.66 -8.46
C GLY A 13 11.87 -8.12 -7.03
N GLY A 14 12.45 -6.96 -6.73
CA GLY A 14 12.39 -6.33 -5.42
C GLY A 14 10.96 -6.09 -4.93
N GLY A 15 10.03 -5.73 -5.82
CA GLY A 15 8.61 -5.56 -5.48
C GLY A 15 7.97 -6.84 -4.93
N LYS A 16 8.28 -7.98 -5.52
CA LYS A 16 7.81 -9.28 -5.04
C LYS A 16 8.39 -9.62 -3.67
N TYR A 17 9.68 -9.36 -3.47
CA TYR A 17 10.35 -9.59 -2.18
C TYR A 17 9.71 -8.78 -1.06
N PHE A 18 9.39 -7.50 -1.28
CA PHE A 18 8.72 -6.66 -0.29
C PHE A 18 7.28 -7.10 0.00
N LEU A 19 6.58 -7.60 -1.01
CA LEU A 19 5.27 -8.21 -0.82
C LEU A 19 5.37 -9.46 0.05
N ASP A 20 6.28 -10.37 -0.26
CA ASP A 20 6.49 -11.60 0.50
C ASP A 20 6.90 -11.30 1.96
N LEU A 21 7.76 -10.29 2.17
CA LEU A 21 8.12 -9.81 3.50
C LEU A 21 6.90 -9.26 4.26
N ALA A 22 6.08 -8.44 3.61
CA ALA A 22 4.87 -7.91 4.20
C ALA A 22 3.86 -9.03 4.55
N PHE A 23 3.75 -10.04 3.70
CA PHE A 23 2.94 -11.24 3.97
C PHE A 23 3.49 -12.04 5.16
N ALA A 24 4.79 -12.17 5.30
CA ALA A 24 5.41 -12.85 6.42
C ALA A 24 5.13 -12.14 7.76
N MET A 25 5.13 -10.81 7.75
CA MET A 25 4.89 -10.00 8.96
C MET A 25 3.41 -9.97 9.39
N VAL A 26 2.50 -9.79 8.47
CA VAL A 26 1.08 -9.46 8.78
C VAL A 26 0.10 -10.51 8.25
N GLY A 27 0.56 -11.46 7.42
CA GLY A 27 -0.31 -12.44 6.74
C GLY A 27 -1.13 -13.32 7.69
N LYS A 28 -0.62 -13.60 8.90
CA LYS A 28 -1.30 -14.42 9.91
C LYS A 28 -2.43 -13.71 10.67
N MET A 29 -2.57 -12.39 10.53
CA MET A 29 -3.62 -11.63 11.21
C MET A 29 -4.96 -11.72 10.46
N ARG A 30 -6.08 -11.51 11.16
CA ARG A 30 -7.41 -11.41 10.52
C ARG A 30 -7.41 -10.30 9.47
N GLY A 31 -7.72 -10.65 8.22
CA GLY A 31 -7.57 -9.74 7.08
C GLY A 31 -6.12 -9.51 6.65
N GLY A 32 -5.19 -10.37 7.09
CA GLY A 32 -3.75 -10.29 6.84
C GLY A 32 -3.37 -10.02 5.40
N PRO A 33 -3.90 -10.77 4.41
CA PRO A 33 -3.51 -10.58 3.02
C PRO A 33 -3.71 -9.16 2.50
N ALA A 34 -4.80 -8.51 2.89
CA ALA A 34 -5.06 -7.14 2.44
C ALA A 34 -4.22 -6.09 3.21
N LYS A 35 -3.95 -6.32 4.50
CA LYS A 35 -3.01 -5.49 5.27
C LYS A 35 -1.58 -5.63 4.75
N ALA A 36 -1.17 -6.85 4.41
CA ALA A 36 0.12 -7.11 3.79
C ALA A 36 0.25 -6.42 2.42
N ALA A 37 -0.83 -6.38 1.64
CA ALA A 37 -0.86 -5.65 0.38
C ALA A 37 -0.61 -4.15 0.56
N ILE A 38 -1.21 -3.51 1.58
CA ILE A 38 -0.99 -2.09 1.88
C ILE A 38 0.47 -1.83 2.26
N LEU A 39 1.03 -2.66 3.15
CA LEU A 39 2.43 -2.52 3.56
C LEU A 39 3.39 -2.78 2.41
N GLY A 40 3.18 -3.86 1.66
CA GLY A 40 4.01 -4.21 0.52
C GLY A 40 3.98 -3.13 -0.58
N SER A 41 2.80 -2.63 -0.94
CA SER A 41 2.67 -1.52 -1.89
C SER A 41 3.31 -0.23 -1.37
N GLY A 42 3.21 0.05 -0.07
CA GLY A 42 3.89 1.18 0.54
C GLY A 42 5.40 1.06 0.48
N MET A 43 5.95 -0.11 0.80
CA MET A 43 7.41 -0.36 0.76
C MET A 43 7.98 -0.30 -0.66
N THR A 44 7.27 -0.87 -1.64
CA THR A 44 7.68 -0.75 -3.05
C THR A 44 7.55 0.68 -3.56
N GLY A 45 6.52 1.41 -3.13
CA GLY A 45 6.32 2.83 -3.46
C GLY A 45 7.45 3.74 -2.99
N MET A 46 8.06 3.44 -1.82
CA MET A 46 9.25 4.18 -1.33
C MET A 46 10.43 4.12 -2.29
N ILE A 47 10.56 3.02 -3.02
CA ILE A 47 11.74 2.75 -3.84
C ILE A 47 11.50 3.09 -5.31
N SER A 48 10.30 2.80 -5.82
CA SER A 48 9.97 3.02 -7.24
C SER A 48 9.97 4.51 -7.62
N GLY A 49 9.71 5.40 -6.67
CA GLY A 49 9.66 6.85 -6.90
C GLY A 49 8.51 7.32 -7.81
N SER A 50 7.68 6.40 -8.32
CA SER A 50 6.51 6.67 -9.14
C SER A 50 5.30 5.92 -8.62
N SER A 51 4.29 6.66 -8.13
CA SER A 51 3.04 6.06 -7.65
C SER A 51 2.28 5.34 -8.76
N ILE A 52 2.36 5.84 -9.98
CA ILE A 52 1.68 5.23 -11.14
C ILE A 52 2.33 3.88 -11.47
N ALA A 53 3.64 3.83 -11.62
CA ALA A 53 4.37 2.59 -11.86
C ALA A 53 4.12 1.58 -10.74
N ASN A 54 4.22 2.02 -9.48
CA ASN A 54 3.98 1.18 -8.32
C ASN A 54 2.54 0.62 -8.30
N THR A 55 1.53 1.45 -8.54
CA THR A 55 0.12 1.01 -8.59
C THR A 55 -0.10 -0.06 -9.68
N VAL A 56 0.52 0.10 -10.85
CA VAL A 56 0.40 -0.88 -11.93
C VAL A 56 1.10 -2.18 -11.56
N THR A 57 2.31 -2.11 -11.02
CA THR A 57 3.11 -3.30 -10.72
C THR A 57 2.53 -4.08 -9.53
N THR A 58 2.35 -3.42 -8.38
CA THR A 58 1.85 -4.08 -7.17
C THR A 58 0.37 -4.39 -7.26
N GLY A 59 -0.42 -3.53 -7.90
CA GLY A 59 -1.87 -3.70 -8.06
C GLY A 59 -2.26 -4.97 -8.81
N THR A 60 -1.42 -5.45 -9.75
CA THR A 60 -1.67 -6.72 -10.45
C THR A 60 -1.75 -7.91 -9.49
N PHE A 61 -1.02 -7.87 -8.38
CA PHE A 61 -0.99 -8.92 -7.37
C PHE A 61 -1.92 -8.63 -6.19
N THR A 62 -1.92 -7.41 -5.69
CA THR A 62 -2.63 -7.00 -4.47
C THR A 62 -4.15 -6.90 -4.66
N ILE A 63 -4.62 -6.36 -5.80
CA ILE A 63 -6.05 -6.22 -6.09
C ILE A 63 -6.77 -7.57 -6.14
N PRO A 64 -6.26 -8.62 -6.84
CA PRO A 64 -6.86 -9.95 -6.81
C PRO A 64 -6.93 -10.54 -5.39
N ILE A 65 -5.90 -10.33 -4.57
CA ILE A 65 -5.86 -10.82 -3.19
C ILE A 65 -6.92 -10.12 -2.34
N MET A 66 -7.02 -8.77 -2.44
CA MET A 66 -8.05 -8.01 -1.75
C MET A 66 -9.47 -8.41 -2.16
N LYS A 67 -9.69 -8.74 -3.44
CA LYS A 67 -10.98 -9.28 -3.91
C LYS A 67 -11.31 -10.62 -3.29
N LYS A 68 -10.33 -11.52 -3.17
CA LYS A 68 -10.52 -12.82 -2.49
C LYS A 68 -10.90 -12.66 -1.01
N THR A 69 -10.44 -11.60 -0.36
CA THR A 69 -10.81 -11.27 1.03
C THR A 69 -12.14 -10.52 1.16
N GLY A 70 -12.90 -10.34 0.08
CA GLY A 70 -14.25 -9.78 0.09
C GLY A 70 -14.37 -8.29 -0.21
N PHE A 71 -13.28 -7.63 -0.61
CA PHE A 71 -13.33 -6.22 -1.01
C PHE A 71 -13.99 -6.04 -2.39
N SER A 72 -14.76 -4.96 -2.57
CA SER A 72 -15.25 -4.57 -3.89
C SER A 72 -14.08 -4.07 -4.75
N LYS A 73 -14.25 -4.15 -6.07
CA LYS A 73 -13.19 -3.76 -7.03
C LYS A 73 -12.76 -2.30 -6.82
N GLU A 74 -13.72 -1.42 -6.59
CA GLU A 74 -13.52 0.01 -6.40
C GLU A 74 -12.73 0.29 -5.11
N LYS A 75 -13.08 -0.39 -4.00
CA LYS A 75 -12.39 -0.24 -2.73
C LYS A 75 -10.96 -0.79 -2.80
N ALA A 76 -10.77 -1.95 -3.42
CA ALA A 76 -9.44 -2.52 -3.59
C ALA A 76 -8.53 -1.60 -4.41
N GLY A 77 -9.04 -1.03 -5.52
CA GLY A 77 -8.30 -0.06 -6.34
C GLY A 77 -7.99 1.23 -5.57
N ALA A 78 -8.95 1.78 -4.83
CA ALA A 78 -8.74 2.99 -4.05
C ALA A 78 -7.67 2.81 -2.95
N ILE A 79 -7.68 1.67 -2.26
CA ILE A 79 -6.69 1.32 -1.24
C ILE A 79 -5.30 1.20 -1.87
N GLU A 80 -5.19 0.53 -3.01
CA GLU A 80 -3.92 0.34 -3.71
C GLU A 80 -3.31 1.68 -4.16
N VAL A 81 -4.12 2.54 -4.79
CA VAL A 81 -3.67 3.87 -5.22
C VAL A 81 -3.24 4.72 -4.03
N SER A 82 -4.04 4.74 -2.95
CA SER A 82 -3.71 5.50 -1.75
C SER A 82 -2.42 5.01 -1.09
N SER A 83 -2.21 3.69 -1.04
CA SER A 83 -0.99 3.10 -0.49
C SER A 83 0.24 3.44 -1.35
N SER A 84 0.11 3.37 -2.67
CA SER A 84 1.19 3.72 -3.61
C SER A 84 1.58 5.19 -3.54
N VAL A 85 0.62 6.10 -3.41
CA VAL A 85 0.88 7.53 -3.25
C VAL A 85 1.56 7.82 -1.91
N ASN A 86 1.06 7.23 -0.82
CA ASN A 86 1.67 7.40 0.50
C ASN A 86 3.09 6.83 0.58
N GLY A 87 3.39 5.78 -0.18
CA GLY A 87 4.75 5.25 -0.29
C GLY A 87 5.78 6.28 -0.73
N GLN A 88 5.39 7.24 -1.57
CA GLN A 88 6.30 8.29 -2.04
C GLN A 88 6.67 9.34 -0.97
N ILE A 89 5.83 9.48 0.06
CA ILE A 89 6.07 10.43 1.16
C ILE A 89 6.83 9.74 2.29
N MET A 90 6.89 8.42 2.28
CA MET A 90 7.47 7.64 3.38
C MET A 90 9.00 7.67 3.36
N PRO A 91 9.65 8.13 4.45
CA PRO A 91 11.10 8.00 4.61
C PRO A 91 11.53 6.51 4.66
N PRO A 92 12.76 6.12 4.29
CA PRO A 92 13.92 7.02 4.13
C PRO A 92 14.16 7.53 2.71
N VAL A 93 13.59 6.87 1.69
CA VAL A 93 14.00 7.16 0.31
C VAL A 93 13.14 8.24 -0.33
N MET A 94 11.85 8.28 -0.03
CA MET A 94 10.87 9.21 -0.62
C MET A 94 10.91 9.21 -2.16
N GLY A 95 9.88 9.69 -2.81
CA GLY A 95 9.86 9.79 -4.27
C GLY A 95 10.81 10.87 -4.82
N ALA A 96 11.04 10.86 -6.12
CA ALA A 96 11.88 11.84 -6.82
C ALA A 96 11.47 13.29 -6.52
N ALA A 97 10.20 13.55 -6.23
CA ALA A 97 9.65 14.85 -5.87
C ALA A 97 10.34 15.47 -4.63
N ALA A 98 10.74 14.67 -3.65
CA ALA A 98 11.39 15.15 -2.45
C ALA A 98 12.80 15.73 -2.73
N PHE A 99 13.53 15.12 -3.65
CA PHE A 99 14.83 15.63 -4.07
C PHE A 99 14.72 16.95 -4.83
N VAL A 100 13.72 17.05 -5.70
CA VAL A 100 13.43 18.29 -6.44
C VAL A 100 13.03 19.39 -5.46
N MET A 101 12.16 19.08 -4.49
CA MET A 101 11.74 20.03 -3.46
C MET A 101 12.93 20.52 -2.62
N ALA A 102 13.81 19.63 -2.17
CA ALA A 102 15.02 20.00 -1.42
C ALA A 102 15.91 20.96 -2.21
N SER A 103 16.07 20.73 -3.52
CA SER A 103 16.85 21.60 -4.41
C SER A 103 16.23 22.99 -4.57
N PHE A 104 14.90 23.08 -4.66
CA PHE A 104 14.22 24.37 -4.83
C PHE A 104 14.22 25.22 -3.55
N ILE A 105 14.08 24.59 -2.39
CA ILE A 105 14.03 25.28 -1.10
C ILE A 105 15.44 25.57 -0.58
N GLY A 106 16.47 24.89 -1.10
CA GLY A 106 17.86 25.08 -0.67
C GLY A 106 18.16 24.48 0.70
N VAL A 107 17.35 23.50 1.16
CA VAL A 107 17.56 22.79 2.44
C VAL A 107 18.20 21.41 2.19
N THR A 108 18.84 20.89 3.23
CA THR A 108 19.41 19.57 3.18
C THR A 108 18.31 18.52 3.06
N TYR A 109 18.49 17.49 2.21
CA TYR A 109 17.53 16.40 2.04
C TYR A 109 17.10 15.78 3.39
N PHE A 110 18.03 15.67 4.34
CA PHE A 110 17.76 15.12 5.66
C PHE A 110 16.75 15.93 6.48
N GLU A 111 16.70 17.25 6.32
CA GLU A 111 15.69 18.11 6.94
C GLU A 111 14.31 17.86 6.34
N VAL A 112 14.23 17.70 5.01
CA VAL A 112 12.98 17.34 4.34
C VAL A 112 12.45 16.00 4.88
N VAL A 113 13.32 15.00 5.03
CA VAL A 113 12.98 13.69 5.58
C VAL A 113 12.43 13.79 7.01
N LYS A 114 13.06 14.58 7.87
CA LYS A 114 12.59 14.78 9.26
C LYS A 114 11.18 15.37 9.31
N HIS A 115 10.92 16.38 8.50
CA HIS A 115 9.60 17.04 8.47
C HIS A 115 8.54 16.18 7.79
N ALA A 116 8.90 15.37 6.81
CA ALA A 116 7.98 14.45 6.13
C ALA A 116 7.62 13.22 6.95
N PHE A 117 8.44 12.86 7.95
CA PHE A 117 8.21 11.67 8.77
C PHE A 117 6.85 11.69 9.47
N LEU A 118 6.52 12.79 10.13
CA LEU A 118 5.29 12.93 10.90
C LEU A 118 4.02 12.86 10.02
N PRO A 119 3.90 13.62 8.91
CA PRO A 119 2.76 13.47 7.99
C PRO A 119 2.66 12.05 7.38
N ALA A 120 3.79 11.42 7.06
CA ALA A 120 3.80 10.06 6.54
C ALA A 120 3.20 9.05 7.53
N VAL A 121 3.62 9.11 8.80
CA VAL A 121 3.10 8.22 9.86
C VAL A 121 1.60 8.45 10.05
N ILE A 122 1.15 9.71 10.15
CA ILE A 122 -0.27 10.03 10.30
C ILE A 122 -1.08 9.48 9.12
N SER A 123 -0.58 9.64 7.90
CA SER A 123 -1.23 9.18 6.67
C SER A 123 -1.36 7.66 6.63
N TYR A 124 -0.33 6.91 7.05
CA TYR A 124 -0.40 5.45 7.16
C TYR A 124 -1.36 4.99 8.26
N ILE A 125 -1.37 5.63 9.43
CA ILE A 125 -2.34 5.34 10.49
C ILE A 125 -3.77 5.55 9.99
N ALA A 126 -4.03 6.65 9.29
CA ALA A 126 -5.33 6.93 8.70
C ALA A 126 -5.73 5.86 7.66
N LEU A 127 -4.81 5.43 6.81
CA LEU A 127 -5.02 4.36 5.84
C LEU A 127 -5.38 3.04 6.52
N PHE A 128 -4.64 2.64 7.55
CA PHE A 128 -4.94 1.45 8.34
C PHE A 128 -6.29 1.55 9.03
N TYR A 129 -6.65 2.71 9.57
CA TYR A 129 -7.95 2.94 10.20
C TYR A 129 -9.10 2.80 9.19
N ILE A 130 -9.00 3.45 8.03
CA ILE A 130 -9.99 3.34 6.95
C ILE A 130 -10.13 1.88 6.50
N PHE A 131 -9.01 1.15 6.40
CA PHE A 131 -9.00 -0.25 6.05
C PHE A 131 -9.73 -1.11 7.09
N ILE A 132 -9.45 -0.93 8.39
CA ILE A 132 -10.11 -1.66 9.48
C ILE A 132 -11.61 -1.35 9.49
N CYS A 133 -11.98 -0.08 9.32
CA CYS A 133 -13.38 0.33 9.28
C CYS A 133 -14.12 -0.26 8.07
N SER A 134 -13.50 -0.29 6.90
CA SER A 134 -14.04 -0.90 5.68
C SER A 134 -14.19 -2.42 5.83
N PHE A 135 -13.22 -3.08 6.43
CA PHE A 135 -13.27 -4.52 6.73
C PHE A 135 -14.38 -4.85 7.74
N TRP A 136 -14.53 -4.04 8.80
CA TRP A 136 -15.61 -4.19 9.78
C TRP A 136 -17.00 -4.01 9.16
N SER A 137 -17.11 -3.06 8.22
CA SER A 137 -18.35 -2.85 7.45
C SER A 137 -18.71 -4.09 6.62
N ILE A 138 -17.73 -4.75 6.01
CA ILE A 138 -17.94 -6.00 5.24
C ILE A 138 -18.43 -7.13 6.16
N ILE A 139 -17.79 -7.32 7.31
CA ILE A 139 -18.16 -8.35 8.28
C ILE A 139 -19.58 -8.10 8.82
N ARG A 140 -19.90 -6.83 9.13
CA ARG A 140 -21.23 -6.45 9.63
C ARG A 140 -22.34 -6.70 8.61
N ASN A 141 -22.08 -6.41 7.33
CA ASN A 141 -23.00 -6.68 6.24
C ASN A 141 -23.17 -8.17 5.96
N CYS A 142 -22.10 -8.95 6.10
CA CYS A 142 -22.17 -10.42 6.01
C CYS A 142 -23.05 -11.02 7.13
N ARG A 143 -22.93 -10.50 8.37
CA ARG A 143 -23.74 -10.95 9.52
C ARG A 143 -25.22 -10.54 9.40
N ARG A 144 -25.55 -9.46 8.68
CA ARG A 144 -26.95 -8.99 8.49
C ARG A 144 -27.70 -9.69 7.36
N GLY A 145 -27.12 -10.70 6.70
CA GLY A 145 -27.78 -11.47 5.64
C GLY A 145 -28.16 -10.68 4.37
N LYS A 146 -27.73 -9.41 4.25
CA LYS A 146 -28.07 -8.56 3.09
C LYS A 146 -27.25 -8.84 1.85
N ILE A 147 -26.35 -9.83 1.88
CA ILE A 147 -25.55 -10.25 0.73
C ILE A 147 -25.92 -11.68 0.37
N PHE A 148 -27.13 -11.86 -0.16
CA PHE A 148 -27.60 -13.17 -0.64
C PHE A 148 -26.81 -13.68 -1.87
N PHE A 149 -25.93 -12.91 -2.45
CA PHE A 149 -25.23 -13.26 -3.69
C PHE A 149 -23.71 -13.52 -3.56
N ARG A 150 -23.17 -13.58 -2.34
CA ARG A 150 -21.73 -13.87 -2.13
C ARG A 150 -21.47 -14.96 -1.09
N PHE A 151 -22.30 -16.01 -1.12
CA PHE A 151 -22.27 -17.12 -0.17
C PHE A 151 -20.99 -17.97 -0.21
N SER A 152 -20.08 -17.75 -1.15
CA SER A 152 -18.87 -18.58 -1.29
C SER A 152 -17.68 -18.15 -0.44
N ILE A 153 -17.73 -16.98 0.19
CA ILE A 153 -16.58 -16.42 0.93
C ILE A 153 -16.72 -16.60 2.45
N CYS A 154 -17.93 -16.71 2.96
CA CYS A 154 -18.15 -16.88 4.42
C CYS A 154 -17.97 -18.33 4.92
N ASN A 155 -18.01 -19.33 4.04
CA ASN A 155 -17.91 -20.75 4.40
C ASN A 155 -16.54 -21.40 4.13
N GLY A 156 -15.52 -20.63 3.80
CA GLY A 156 -14.20 -21.13 3.43
C GLY A 156 -13.09 -20.85 4.43
N TRP A 157 -13.41 -20.77 5.73
CA TRP A 157 -12.44 -20.74 6.84
C TRP A 157 -12.93 -21.53 8.03
#